data_6c47cf13bf08b3aba40eabbfd9fdd5c4
#
_entry.id   6c47cf13bf08b3aba40eabbfd9fdd5c4
#
_cell.length_a   1.000
_cell.length_b   1.000
_cell.length_c   1.000
_cell.angle_alpha   90.00
_cell.angle_beta   90.00
_cell.angle_gamma   90.00
#
_symmetry.space_group_name_H-M   'P 1'
#
loop_
_entity.id
_entity.type
_entity.pdbx_description
1 polymer ?
#
loop_
_entity_poly.entity_id
_entity_poly.type
_entity_poly.pdbx_seq_one_letter_code
_entity_poly.pdbx_strand_id
1 'polypeptide(L)'
;MALVLCASGVLGGSGAAAAPAVPGQGESPGTAAAATVDHVEHFDGSGPAGYRSGVPAAAPDRLVERRRPLAPVERRGDGRVSALQRTGPSAERLDIVLIGDGYTADQQEDFRQDAEAKWADVAAIEPFTSHTGQMNVWTVEAVSRDSGVSGDPAQDVVKDTALGTYFWCDGMERLLCADLTRVDSYARQAPAADIVIVVANSAKYGGAGYNRLTGYPFDGVSTLSSDHDSSSLIAVHEAAHSIGRLADEYDEGESGVYQGPEPEDVNISTYPAQEMADRGAKWHDWLGKPDPAGGSTGTFEGAGYYRQGLYRPTETSLMRDFSVREFNNPSRQGLVDGFERYTHGE
;
A
#
# COMPACT_ATOMS: atom_id res chain seq x y z
N MET A 1 18.14 58.96 -42.01
CA MET A 1 19.38 59.50 -42.59
C MET A 1 20.46 58.48 -42.35
N ALA A 2 20.77 57.88 -43.42
CA ALA A 2 22.03 57.71 -44.14
C ALA A 2 22.94 56.67 -43.46
N LEU A 3 23.27 55.65 -44.06
CA LEU A 3 23.80 55.16 -45.33
C LEU A 3 25.15 54.47 -45.10
N VAL A 4 25.24 53.15 -45.42
CA VAL A 4 26.16 52.60 -46.46
C VAL A 4 27.63 52.47 -46.01
N LEU A 5 28.39 51.45 -46.28
CA LEU A 5 28.67 50.55 -47.38
C LEU A 5 29.61 49.41 -47.00
N CYS A 6 29.41 48.28 -47.61
CA CYS A 6 30.25 47.28 -48.22
C CYS A 6 31.75 47.30 -48.04
N ALA A 7 32.32 46.09 -47.87
CA ALA A 7 33.31 45.60 -48.86
C ALA A 7 33.57 44.10 -48.68
N SER A 8 33.63 43.44 -49.81
CA SER A 8 33.87 42.03 -50.11
C SER A 8 35.34 41.67 -49.98
N GLY A 9 35.64 40.41 -49.64
CA GLY A 9 36.93 39.82 -49.79
C GLY A 9 36.84 38.28 -49.89
N VAL A 10 37.02 37.83 -51.11
CA VAL A 10 37.05 36.41 -51.52
C VAL A 10 38.48 35.89 -51.43
N LEU A 11 38.61 34.58 -51.15
CA LEU A 11 39.64 33.58 -51.53
C LEU A 11 40.21 32.88 -50.32
N GLY A 12 40.09 31.57 -50.32
CA GLY A 12 40.91 30.55 -50.71
C GLY A 12 40.63 29.24 -49.97
N GLY A 13 40.22 28.23 -50.70
CA GLY A 13 39.96 26.89 -50.21
C GLY A 13 41.23 26.12 -49.83
N SER A 14 41.11 25.24 -48.89
CA SER A 14 41.92 24.05 -48.75
C SER A 14 41.06 22.94 -48.20
N GLY A 15 40.78 21.97 -49.01
CA GLY A 15 40.06 20.77 -48.61
C GLY A 15 40.92 19.93 -47.64
N ALA A 16 40.33 19.66 -46.48
CA ALA A 16 40.80 18.60 -45.62
C ALA A 16 39.81 17.44 -45.71
N ALA A 17 40.27 16.31 -46.16
CA ALA A 17 39.50 15.07 -46.26
C ALA A 17 39.03 14.66 -44.85
N ALA A 18 37.73 14.42 -44.70
CA ALA A 18 37.16 13.85 -43.49
C ALA A 18 37.62 12.38 -43.33
N ALA A 19 38.22 12.07 -42.20
CA ALA A 19 38.49 10.70 -41.80
C ALA A 19 37.14 10.00 -41.49
N PRO A 20 37.04 8.66 -41.75
CA PRO A 20 35.81 7.93 -41.46
C PRO A 20 35.54 7.89 -39.95
N ALA A 21 34.32 8.18 -39.58
CA ALA A 21 33.83 8.07 -38.19
C ALA A 21 33.98 6.61 -37.72
N VAL A 22 34.67 6.42 -36.62
CA VAL A 22 34.68 5.17 -35.86
C VAL A 22 33.26 4.97 -35.32
N PRO A 23 32.65 3.76 -35.49
CA PRO A 23 31.32 3.51 -34.87
C PRO A 23 31.44 3.63 -33.35
N GLY A 24 30.62 4.49 -32.79
CA GLY A 24 30.54 4.73 -31.35
C GLY A 24 30.37 3.41 -30.60
N GLN A 25 31.15 3.26 -29.58
CA GLN A 25 30.92 2.25 -28.55
C GLN A 25 29.53 2.52 -27.99
N GLY A 26 28.65 1.49 -28.10
CA GLY A 26 27.33 1.55 -27.52
C GLY A 26 27.47 1.82 -26.03
N GLU A 27 26.82 2.87 -25.58
CA GLU A 27 26.56 3.08 -24.14
C GLU A 27 25.92 1.81 -23.61
N SER A 28 26.58 1.17 -22.66
CA SER A 28 25.95 0.12 -21.86
C SER A 28 24.69 0.71 -21.27
N PRO A 29 23.54 0.04 -21.36
CA PRO A 29 22.34 0.52 -20.69
C PRO A 29 22.69 0.65 -19.20
N GLY A 30 22.69 1.89 -18.70
CA GLY A 30 22.84 2.16 -17.28
C GLY A 30 21.82 1.28 -16.57
N THR A 31 22.28 0.53 -15.58
CA THR A 31 21.41 -0.20 -14.67
C THR A 31 20.40 0.81 -14.14
N ALA A 32 19.15 0.70 -14.59
CA ALA A 32 18.06 1.47 -14.01
C ALA A 32 18.10 1.21 -12.51
N ALA A 33 18.15 2.28 -11.71
CA ALA A 33 18.08 2.13 -10.26
C ALA A 33 16.84 1.29 -9.94
N ALA A 34 17.01 0.27 -9.11
CA ALA A 34 15.87 -0.57 -8.70
C ALA A 34 14.78 0.34 -8.11
N ALA A 35 13.56 0.15 -8.56
CA ALA A 35 12.43 0.89 -8.01
C ALA A 35 12.32 0.60 -6.50
N THR A 36 12.13 1.64 -5.72
CA THR A 36 11.90 1.55 -4.27
C THR A 36 10.57 2.18 -3.91
N VAL A 37 9.99 1.73 -2.81
CA VAL A 37 8.78 2.32 -2.23
C VAL A 37 9.22 3.26 -1.12
N ASP A 38 8.70 4.48 -1.12
CA ASP A 38 9.12 5.50 -0.17
C ASP A 38 8.65 5.22 1.25
N HIS A 39 7.55 4.48 1.40
CA HIS A 39 6.93 4.20 2.68
C HIS A 39 6.32 2.80 2.70
N VAL A 40 6.80 1.95 3.60
CA VAL A 40 6.24 0.62 3.88
C VAL A 40 6.04 0.50 5.37
N GLU A 41 4.82 0.29 5.78
CA GLU A 41 4.45 0.17 7.19
C GLU A 41 4.55 -1.27 7.69
N HIS A 42 4.72 -1.38 8.99
CA HIS A 42 4.74 -2.66 9.68
C HIS A 42 4.18 -2.53 11.09
N PHE A 43 3.57 -3.60 11.58
CA PHE A 43 2.95 -3.65 12.90
C PHE A 43 3.63 -4.67 13.80
N ASP A 44 3.74 -4.35 15.08
CA ASP A 44 4.03 -5.33 16.10
C ASP A 44 2.71 -5.82 16.70
N GLY A 45 2.43 -7.12 16.69
CA GLY A 45 1.15 -7.69 17.15
C GLY A 45 0.75 -7.32 18.58
N SER A 46 1.67 -6.76 19.36
CA SER A 46 1.48 -6.30 20.74
C SER A 46 2.23 -5.02 21.07
N GLY A 47 2.80 -4.35 20.07
CA GLY A 47 3.64 -3.16 20.21
C GLY A 47 3.37 -2.13 19.12
N PRO A 48 4.21 -1.10 19.08
CA PRO A 48 4.01 0.02 18.18
C PRO A 48 4.18 -0.37 16.72
N ALA A 49 3.39 0.25 15.87
CA ALA A 49 3.61 0.30 14.44
C ALA A 49 4.86 1.14 14.10
N GLY A 50 5.37 0.99 12.90
CA GLY A 50 6.48 1.77 12.40
C GLY A 50 6.55 1.68 10.87
N TYR A 51 7.49 2.38 10.26
CA TYR A 51 7.67 2.36 8.81
C TYR A 51 9.12 2.15 8.39
N ARG A 52 9.30 1.79 7.13
CA ARG A 52 10.60 1.71 6.44
C ARG A 52 10.53 2.50 5.14
N SER A 53 11.58 3.27 4.85
CA SER A 53 11.73 4.01 3.59
C SER A 53 12.72 3.32 2.68
N GLY A 54 12.55 3.50 1.37
CA GLY A 54 13.46 2.94 0.36
C GLY A 54 13.42 1.42 0.25
N VAL A 55 12.31 0.79 0.64
CA VAL A 55 12.14 -0.66 0.53
C VAL A 55 12.05 -1.06 -0.94
N PRO A 56 12.78 -2.10 -1.39
CA PRO A 56 12.73 -2.55 -2.78
C PRO A 56 11.30 -2.91 -3.21
N ALA A 57 10.83 -2.33 -4.31
CA ALA A 57 9.53 -2.65 -4.90
C ALA A 57 9.50 -4.05 -5.56
N ALA A 58 10.67 -4.66 -5.79
CA ALA A 58 10.83 -5.98 -6.35
C ALA A 58 11.49 -6.93 -5.35
N ALA A 59 11.17 -8.22 -5.46
CA ALA A 59 11.78 -9.26 -4.63
C ALA A 59 13.31 -9.31 -4.82
N PRO A 60 14.10 -9.62 -3.77
CA PRO A 60 15.55 -9.76 -3.88
C PRO A 60 15.98 -10.77 -4.95
N ASP A 61 17.11 -10.51 -5.60
CA ASP A 61 17.64 -11.35 -6.70
C ASP A 61 17.73 -12.84 -6.34
N ARG A 62 18.11 -13.15 -5.09
CA ARG A 62 18.14 -14.53 -4.60
C ARG A 62 16.80 -15.28 -4.72
N LEU A 63 15.68 -14.54 -4.68
CA LEU A 63 14.33 -15.09 -4.87
C LEU A 63 14.00 -15.20 -6.36
N VAL A 64 14.54 -14.30 -7.19
CA VAL A 64 14.34 -14.28 -8.64
C VAL A 64 15.10 -15.40 -9.34
N GLU A 65 16.35 -15.68 -8.93
CA GLU A 65 17.22 -16.70 -9.55
C GLU A 65 16.63 -18.12 -9.50
N ARG A 66 15.81 -18.43 -8.49
CA ARG A 66 15.15 -19.74 -8.38
C ARG A 66 13.98 -19.93 -9.31
N ARG A 67 13.58 -18.91 -10.04
CA ARG A 67 12.37 -18.96 -10.87
C ARG A 67 12.59 -19.73 -12.13
N ARG A 68 11.83 -20.78 -12.27
CA ARG A 68 11.57 -21.41 -13.56
C ARG A 68 10.17 -20.96 -14.01
N PRO A 69 9.98 -20.71 -15.33
CA PRO A 69 8.63 -20.50 -15.85
C PRO A 69 7.75 -21.68 -15.50
N LEU A 70 6.54 -21.42 -15.02
CA LEU A 70 5.54 -22.47 -14.79
C LEU A 70 5.23 -23.21 -16.10
N ALA A 71 5.09 -24.53 -16.02
CA ALA A 71 4.66 -25.31 -17.16
C ALA A 71 3.21 -24.90 -17.56
N PRO A 72 2.83 -25.00 -18.86
CA PRO A 72 1.48 -24.60 -19.29
C PRO A 72 0.33 -25.30 -18.55
N VAL A 73 0.56 -26.51 -18.07
CA VAL A 73 -0.41 -27.29 -17.29
C VAL A 73 -0.63 -26.72 -15.88
N GLU A 74 0.42 -26.15 -15.30
CA GLU A 74 0.40 -25.55 -13.95
C GLU A 74 -0.27 -24.18 -13.93
N ARG A 75 -0.53 -23.60 -15.10
CA ARG A 75 -1.23 -22.32 -15.25
C ARG A 75 -2.75 -22.45 -15.27
N ARG A 76 -3.31 -23.64 -15.10
CA ARG A 76 -4.75 -23.80 -14.92
C ARG A 76 -5.17 -23.12 -13.64
N GLY A 77 -6.01 -22.08 -13.79
CA GLY A 77 -6.45 -21.24 -12.68
C GLY A 77 -5.51 -20.08 -12.35
N ASP A 78 -4.31 -19.99 -12.98
CA ASP A 78 -3.40 -18.86 -12.78
C ASP A 78 -4.04 -17.56 -13.28
N GLY A 79 -4.27 -16.62 -12.36
CA GLY A 79 -5.00 -15.39 -12.60
C GLY A 79 -6.51 -15.54 -12.75
N ARG A 80 -7.08 -16.70 -12.43
CA ARG A 80 -8.54 -16.85 -12.43
C ARG A 80 -9.18 -15.91 -11.45
N VAL A 81 -10.13 -15.11 -11.95
CA VAL A 81 -10.88 -14.13 -11.17
C VAL A 81 -12.24 -14.67 -10.75
N SER A 82 -12.59 -14.48 -9.49
CA SER A 82 -13.93 -14.77 -8.97
C SER A 82 -14.45 -13.58 -8.16
N ALA A 83 -15.75 -13.38 -8.16
CA ALA A 83 -16.37 -12.39 -7.30
C ALA A 83 -16.69 -13.03 -5.94
N LEU A 84 -16.06 -12.54 -4.89
CA LEU A 84 -16.45 -12.86 -3.52
C LEU A 84 -17.69 -12.07 -3.12
N GLN A 85 -17.72 -10.79 -3.52
CA GLN A 85 -18.87 -9.90 -3.34
C GLN A 85 -19.02 -9.03 -4.60
N ARG A 86 -20.24 -8.87 -5.08
CA ARG A 86 -20.54 -7.96 -6.17
C ARG A 86 -21.83 -7.20 -5.91
N THR A 87 -21.73 -5.90 -5.72
CA THR A 87 -22.84 -5.03 -5.36
C THR A 87 -23.26 -4.08 -6.49
N GLY A 88 -22.40 -3.90 -7.51
CA GLY A 88 -22.71 -3.04 -8.64
C GLY A 88 -21.62 -2.99 -9.72
N PRO A 89 -21.74 -2.06 -10.67
CA PRO A 89 -20.70 -1.80 -11.67
C PRO A 89 -19.42 -1.25 -10.98
N SER A 90 -18.24 -1.64 -11.46
CA SER A 90 -16.95 -1.16 -10.91
C SER A 90 -16.81 0.37 -10.95
N ALA A 91 -17.36 1.03 -11.97
CA ALA A 91 -17.33 2.50 -12.04
C ALA A 91 -18.15 3.21 -10.93
N GLU A 92 -18.91 2.47 -10.13
CA GLU A 92 -19.78 2.98 -9.07
C GLU A 92 -19.53 2.27 -7.73
N ARG A 93 -18.40 1.60 -7.60
CA ARG A 93 -18.05 0.81 -6.40
C ARG A 93 -16.57 0.90 -6.11
N LEU A 94 -16.22 0.80 -4.85
CA LEU A 94 -14.86 0.52 -4.44
C LEU A 94 -14.55 -0.95 -4.76
N ASP A 95 -13.57 -1.21 -5.61
CA ASP A 95 -13.14 -2.55 -5.99
C ASP A 95 -11.90 -2.99 -5.17
N ILE A 96 -12.11 -3.96 -4.29
CA ILE A 96 -11.08 -4.58 -3.45
C ILE A 96 -10.68 -5.91 -4.09
N VAL A 97 -9.39 -6.14 -4.28
CA VAL A 97 -8.85 -7.35 -4.89
C VAL A 97 -7.98 -8.13 -3.91
N LEU A 98 -8.40 -9.35 -3.57
CA LEU A 98 -7.58 -10.28 -2.79
C LEU A 98 -6.80 -11.20 -3.74
N ILE A 99 -5.48 -11.29 -3.55
CA ILE A 99 -4.60 -12.12 -4.38
C ILE A 99 -3.85 -13.08 -3.48
N GLY A 100 -3.92 -14.38 -3.75
CA GLY A 100 -3.20 -15.41 -2.99
C GLY A 100 -1.73 -15.45 -3.36
N ASP A 101 -0.83 -15.68 -2.38
CA ASP A 101 0.55 -16.03 -2.64
C ASP A 101 1.01 -17.21 -1.75
N GLY A 102 1.87 -18.06 -2.30
CA GLY A 102 2.28 -19.27 -1.60
C GLY A 102 1.27 -20.41 -1.60
N TYR A 103 0.22 -20.32 -2.43
CA TYR A 103 -0.74 -21.40 -2.67
C TYR A 103 -0.42 -22.10 -3.99
N THR A 104 -0.20 -23.42 -3.94
CA THR A 104 0.01 -24.22 -5.14
C THR A 104 -1.32 -24.45 -5.90
N ALA A 105 -1.25 -25.08 -7.07
CA ALA A 105 -2.45 -25.39 -7.86
C ALA A 105 -3.49 -26.21 -7.08
N ASP A 106 -3.03 -27.10 -6.19
CA ASP A 106 -3.91 -27.94 -5.38
C ASP A 106 -4.44 -27.20 -4.14
N GLN A 107 -3.88 -26.04 -3.80
CA GLN A 107 -4.24 -25.23 -2.65
C GLN A 107 -5.12 -24.01 -3.00
N GLN A 108 -5.61 -23.89 -4.21
CA GLN A 108 -6.43 -22.75 -4.60
C GLN A 108 -7.80 -22.72 -3.89
N GLU A 109 -8.28 -23.86 -3.40
CA GLU A 109 -9.46 -23.91 -2.55
C GLU A 109 -9.16 -23.33 -1.15
N ASP A 110 -7.99 -23.65 -0.59
CA ASP A 110 -7.54 -23.08 0.70
C ASP A 110 -7.44 -21.55 0.58
N PHE A 111 -6.82 -21.03 -0.50
CA PHE A 111 -6.80 -19.59 -0.76
C PHE A 111 -8.20 -18.96 -0.76
N ARG A 112 -9.18 -19.60 -1.42
CA ARG A 112 -10.54 -19.04 -1.45
C ARG A 112 -11.17 -18.96 -0.06
N GLN A 113 -10.96 -19.98 0.77
CA GLN A 113 -11.46 -20.01 2.15
C GLN A 113 -10.77 -18.95 3.00
N ASP A 114 -9.45 -18.78 2.87
CA ASP A 114 -8.69 -17.75 3.57
C ASP A 114 -9.12 -16.34 3.14
N ALA A 115 -9.28 -16.11 1.83
CA ALA A 115 -9.75 -14.83 1.31
C ALA A 115 -11.18 -14.49 1.81
N GLU A 116 -12.07 -15.49 1.87
CA GLU A 116 -13.41 -15.34 2.47
C GLU A 116 -13.33 -14.94 3.94
N ALA A 117 -12.51 -15.65 4.72
CA ALA A 117 -12.35 -15.38 6.14
C ALA A 117 -11.76 -13.98 6.39
N LYS A 118 -10.70 -13.61 5.65
CA LYS A 118 -10.07 -12.29 5.78
C LYS A 118 -11.00 -11.15 5.39
N TRP A 119 -11.77 -11.34 4.31
CA TRP A 119 -12.79 -10.36 3.94
C TRP A 119 -13.89 -10.25 5.00
N ALA A 120 -14.35 -11.36 5.56
CA ALA A 120 -15.35 -11.34 6.63
C ALA A 120 -14.88 -10.55 7.86
N ASP A 121 -13.60 -10.68 8.22
CA ASP A 121 -12.99 -9.90 9.31
C ASP A 121 -12.96 -8.39 9.00
N VAL A 122 -12.56 -8.02 7.77
CA VAL A 122 -12.56 -6.62 7.32
C VAL A 122 -13.98 -6.03 7.33
N ALA A 123 -14.94 -6.77 6.76
CA ALA A 123 -16.33 -6.35 6.65
C ALA A 123 -17.04 -6.27 8.03
N ALA A 124 -16.49 -6.87 9.08
CA ALA A 124 -17.03 -6.81 10.43
C ALA A 124 -16.68 -5.52 11.18
N ILE A 125 -15.78 -4.70 10.65
CA ILE A 125 -15.33 -3.45 11.29
C ILE A 125 -16.07 -2.25 10.68
N GLU A 126 -16.62 -1.36 11.53
CA GLU A 126 -17.24 -0.12 11.06
C GLU A 126 -16.17 0.90 10.58
N PRO A 127 -16.41 1.63 9.48
CA PRO A 127 -17.66 1.74 8.72
C PRO A 127 -17.84 0.74 7.57
N PHE A 128 -16.93 -0.21 7.36
CA PHE A 128 -17.05 -1.22 6.29
C PHE A 128 -18.35 -2.01 6.41
N THR A 129 -18.74 -2.41 7.63
CA THR A 129 -19.98 -3.15 7.90
C THR A 129 -21.21 -2.44 7.33
N SER A 130 -21.38 -1.17 7.64
CA SER A 130 -22.54 -0.38 7.19
C SER A 130 -22.48 -0.02 5.71
N HIS A 131 -21.32 -0.13 5.04
CA HIS A 131 -21.09 0.30 3.68
C HIS A 131 -20.71 -0.85 2.72
N THR A 132 -20.88 -2.11 3.13
CA THR A 132 -20.60 -3.27 2.28
C THR A 132 -21.29 -3.21 0.91
N GLY A 133 -22.46 -2.58 0.81
CA GLY A 133 -23.19 -2.38 -0.44
C GLY A 133 -22.50 -1.44 -1.44
N GLN A 134 -21.45 -0.73 -1.03
CA GLN A 134 -20.67 0.17 -1.89
C GLN A 134 -19.38 -0.48 -2.41
N MET A 135 -19.16 -1.76 -2.15
CA MET A 135 -17.91 -2.46 -2.47
C MET A 135 -18.14 -3.68 -3.34
N ASN A 136 -17.29 -3.88 -4.33
CA ASN A 136 -17.06 -5.17 -4.94
C ASN A 136 -15.79 -5.77 -4.35
N VAL A 137 -15.78 -7.09 -4.22
CA VAL A 137 -14.62 -7.82 -3.72
C VAL A 137 -14.33 -8.98 -4.68
N TRP A 138 -13.12 -8.99 -5.18
CA TRP A 138 -12.63 -9.95 -6.16
C TRP A 138 -11.54 -10.81 -5.55
N THR A 139 -11.47 -12.06 -5.94
CA THR A 139 -10.32 -12.92 -5.69
C THR A 139 -9.60 -13.20 -6.99
N VAL A 140 -8.27 -13.23 -6.95
CA VAL A 140 -7.41 -13.59 -8.07
C VAL A 140 -6.52 -14.74 -7.65
N GLU A 141 -6.72 -15.90 -8.27
CA GLU A 141 -5.96 -17.11 -8.01
C GLU A 141 -4.58 -17.01 -8.66
N ALA A 142 -3.53 -16.79 -7.86
CA ALA A 142 -2.14 -16.80 -8.31
C ALA A 142 -1.48 -18.13 -7.89
N VAL A 143 -1.09 -18.95 -8.87
CA VAL A 143 -0.55 -20.28 -8.60
C VAL A 143 0.94 -20.21 -8.35
N SER A 144 1.34 -20.52 -7.10
CA SER A 144 2.74 -20.63 -6.68
C SER A 144 3.29 -22.02 -6.96
N ARG A 145 4.61 -22.12 -7.16
CA ARG A 145 5.28 -23.45 -7.27
C ARG A 145 5.46 -24.10 -5.93
N ASP A 146 5.90 -23.30 -4.95
CA ASP A 146 6.11 -23.74 -3.59
C ASP A 146 4.96 -23.27 -2.71
N SER A 147 4.54 -24.14 -1.80
CA SER A 147 3.62 -23.77 -0.73
C SER A 147 4.32 -23.00 0.37
N GLY A 148 3.67 -21.97 0.91
CA GLY A 148 4.20 -21.13 1.96
C GLY A 148 4.99 -19.92 1.46
N VAL A 149 5.65 -19.22 2.38
CA VAL A 149 6.28 -17.91 2.17
C VAL A 149 7.78 -17.97 2.41
N SER A 150 8.57 -17.22 1.65
CA SER A 150 10.01 -17.08 1.92
C SER A 150 10.24 -16.43 3.29
N GLY A 151 11.26 -16.90 4.03
CA GLY A 151 11.55 -16.40 5.38
C GLY A 151 10.67 -17.01 6.48
N ASP A 152 9.90 -18.07 6.16
CA ASP A 152 9.11 -18.85 7.10
C ASP A 152 9.44 -20.34 6.97
N PRO A 153 9.77 -21.06 8.06
CA PRO A 153 9.86 -20.61 9.45
C PRO A 153 11.15 -19.84 9.82
N ALA A 154 12.15 -19.79 8.93
CA ALA A 154 13.45 -19.16 9.20
C ALA A 154 13.90 -18.28 8.03
N GLN A 155 14.74 -17.30 8.31
CA GLN A 155 15.14 -16.26 7.36
C GLN A 155 15.79 -16.80 6.07
N ASP A 156 16.48 -17.92 6.13
CA ASP A 156 17.16 -18.56 5.01
C ASP A 156 16.26 -19.43 4.13
N VAL A 157 15.00 -19.63 4.52
CA VAL A 157 14.01 -20.34 3.72
C VAL A 157 13.64 -19.52 2.49
N VAL A 158 13.71 -20.14 1.31
CA VAL A 158 13.35 -19.52 0.03
C VAL A 158 12.29 -20.34 -0.65
N LYS A 159 11.21 -19.68 -1.07
CA LYS A 159 10.06 -20.24 -1.79
C LYS A 159 9.90 -19.57 -3.17
N ASP A 160 9.55 -20.37 -4.17
CA ASP A 160 9.19 -19.87 -5.50
C ASP A 160 7.68 -19.63 -5.57
N THR A 161 7.26 -18.45 -5.16
CA THR A 161 5.85 -18.07 -5.09
C THR A 161 5.45 -17.09 -6.21
N ALA A 162 4.16 -16.99 -6.50
CA ALA A 162 3.62 -16.21 -7.60
C ALA A 162 3.92 -14.71 -7.47
N LEU A 163 3.71 -14.14 -6.29
CA LEU A 163 3.94 -12.72 -6.00
C LEU A 163 5.30 -12.46 -5.34
N GLY A 164 6.03 -13.52 -4.99
CA GLY A 164 7.34 -13.42 -4.36
C GLY A 164 7.30 -12.82 -2.98
N THR A 165 6.27 -13.10 -2.19
CA THR A 165 6.20 -12.63 -0.80
C THR A 165 7.33 -13.20 0.05
N TYR A 166 7.83 -12.39 0.98
CA TYR A 166 8.91 -12.79 1.86
C TYR A 166 8.90 -12.02 3.17
N PHE A 167 9.10 -12.73 4.27
CA PHE A 167 9.42 -12.16 5.56
C PHE A 167 10.87 -11.66 5.61
N TRP A 168 11.22 -10.94 6.67
CA TRP A 168 12.55 -10.35 6.86
C TRP A 168 12.89 -9.28 5.83
N CYS A 169 11.90 -8.68 5.22
CA CYS A 169 12.08 -7.52 4.38
C CYS A 169 12.78 -6.42 5.18
N ASP A 170 13.78 -5.77 4.58
CA ASP A 170 14.64 -4.77 5.24
C ASP A 170 15.20 -5.23 6.61
N GLY A 171 15.42 -6.54 6.78
CA GLY A 171 15.97 -7.12 8.01
C GLY A 171 15.00 -7.24 9.18
N MET A 172 13.73 -6.92 8.99
CA MET A 172 12.69 -7.01 10.02
C MET A 172 11.83 -8.27 9.83
N GLU A 173 11.81 -9.14 10.84
CA GLU A 173 11.19 -10.46 10.74
C GLU A 173 9.72 -10.42 10.29
N ARG A 174 8.90 -9.58 10.89
CA ARG A 174 7.46 -9.48 10.65
C ARG A 174 7.09 -8.68 9.42
N LEU A 175 8.02 -7.95 8.81
CA LEU A 175 7.75 -7.19 7.60
C LEU A 175 7.63 -8.15 6.42
N LEU A 176 6.40 -8.34 5.94
CA LEU A 176 6.05 -9.25 4.86
C LEU A 176 5.92 -8.46 3.55
N CYS A 177 6.98 -8.42 2.76
CA CYS A 177 6.98 -7.71 1.49
C CYS A 177 6.53 -8.58 0.32
N ALA A 178 6.09 -7.95 -0.77
CA ALA A 178 5.73 -8.55 -2.04
C ALA A 178 6.41 -7.84 -3.22
N ASP A 179 6.51 -8.51 -4.36
CA ASP A 179 6.94 -7.92 -5.63
C ASP A 179 5.76 -7.18 -6.27
N LEU A 180 5.72 -5.85 -6.13
CA LEU A 180 4.62 -5.02 -6.60
C LEU A 180 4.38 -5.10 -8.12
N THR A 181 5.40 -5.38 -8.92
CA THR A 181 5.23 -5.58 -10.37
C THR A 181 4.37 -6.80 -10.66
N ARG A 182 4.50 -7.84 -9.84
CA ARG A 182 3.69 -9.05 -9.98
C ARG A 182 2.32 -8.87 -9.39
N VAL A 183 2.22 -8.21 -8.24
CA VAL A 183 0.93 -7.80 -7.67
C VAL A 183 0.13 -7.06 -8.73
N ASP A 184 0.71 -6.06 -9.40
CA ASP A 184 0.07 -5.32 -10.50
C ASP A 184 -0.38 -6.24 -11.65
N SER A 185 0.46 -7.19 -12.05
CA SER A 185 0.14 -8.10 -13.16
C SER A 185 -1.06 -9.00 -12.87
N TYR A 186 -1.26 -9.40 -11.61
CA TYR A 186 -2.43 -10.17 -11.19
C TYR A 186 -3.65 -9.29 -10.91
N ALA A 187 -3.46 -8.14 -10.26
CA ALA A 187 -4.54 -7.21 -9.96
C ALA A 187 -5.27 -6.73 -11.23
N ARG A 188 -4.54 -6.48 -12.31
CA ARG A 188 -5.11 -6.11 -13.63
C ARG A 188 -5.98 -7.17 -14.28
N GLN A 189 -6.06 -8.37 -13.74
CA GLN A 189 -6.98 -9.41 -14.24
C GLN A 189 -8.39 -9.25 -13.66
N ALA A 190 -8.53 -8.57 -12.51
CA ALA A 190 -9.83 -8.19 -11.98
C ALA A 190 -10.50 -7.11 -12.84
N PRO A 191 -11.83 -6.97 -12.79
CA PRO A 191 -12.56 -5.92 -13.52
C PRO A 191 -12.10 -4.50 -13.20
N ALA A 192 -11.74 -4.25 -11.95
CA ALA A 192 -11.06 -3.06 -11.45
C ALA A 192 -10.32 -3.41 -10.15
N ALA A 193 -9.39 -2.56 -9.74
CA ALA A 193 -8.65 -2.70 -8.50
C ALA A 193 -8.33 -1.31 -7.96
N ASP A 194 -8.96 -0.92 -6.88
CA ASP A 194 -8.66 0.32 -6.16
C ASP A 194 -7.75 0.03 -4.97
N ILE A 195 -8.01 -1.06 -4.27
CA ILE A 195 -7.22 -1.56 -3.13
C ILE A 195 -6.88 -3.03 -3.37
N VAL A 196 -5.63 -3.40 -3.10
CA VAL A 196 -5.16 -4.79 -3.22
C VAL A 196 -4.77 -5.34 -1.85
N ILE A 197 -5.20 -6.55 -1.56
CA ILE A 197 -4.83 -7.31 -0.36
C ILE A 197 -4.15 -8.61 -0.80
N VAL A 198 -2.87 -8.77 -0.48
CA VAL A 198 -2.12 -10.00 -0.71
C VAL A 198 -2.26 -10.92 0.50
N VAL A 199 -2.91 -12.05 0.29
CA VAL A 199 -3.08 -13.08 1.30
C VAL A 199 -1.98 -14.12 1.12
N ALA A 200 -1.00 -14.12 2.02
CA ALA A 200 0.18 -14.99 1.97
C ALA A 200 -0.03 -16.24 2.83
N ASN A 201 0.18 -17.41 2.25
CA ASN A 201 -0.03 -18.72 2.89
C ASN A 201 0.98 -18.96 4.03
N SER A 202 0.69 -18.46 5.21
CA SER A 202 1.54 -18.58 6.39
C SER A 202 0.75 -18.33 7.67
N ALA A 203 1.10 -19.10 8.73
CA ALA A 203 0.62 -18.88 10.08
C ALA A 203 1.53 -17.91 10.89
N LYS A 204 2.69 -17.54 10.33
CA LYS A 204 3.60 -16.61 10.96
C LYS A 204 3.03 -15.20 10.92
N TYR A 205 3.03 -14.50 12.08
CA TYR A 205 2.59 -13.11 12.11
C TYR A 205 3.42 -12.22 11.20
N GLY A 206 2.75 -11.46 10.37
CA GLY A 206 3.37 -10.43 9.56
C GLY A 206 2.41 -9.81 8.56
N GLY A 207 2.85 -8.69 8.08
CA GLY A 207 2.16 -7.90 7.06
C GLY A 207 2.97 -6.66 6.76
N ALA A 208 2.49 -5.90 5.80
CA ALA A 208 3.02 -4.61 5.39
C ALA A 208 1.97 -3.83 4.62
N GLY A 209 2.03 -2.52 4.68
CA GLY A 209 1.24 -1.63 3.85
C GLY A 209 2.12 -0.82 2.90
N TYR A 210 1.63 -0.68 1.68
CA TYR A 210 2.22 0.16 0.64
C TYR A 210 1.19 1.22 0.27
N ASN A 211 1.37 2.41 0.79
CA ASN A 211 0.44 3.51 0.61
C ASN A 211 1.02 4.58 -0.31
N ARG A 212 0.16 5.42 -0.87
CA ARG A 212 0.54 6.54 -1.76
C ARG A 212 1.37 6.07 -2.98
N LEU A 213 0.98 4.93 -3.52
CA LEU A 213 1.64 4.34 -4.69
C LEU A 213 1.45 5.22 -5.93
N THR A 214 2.53 5.39 -6.69
CA THR A 214 2.51 6.09 -7.97
C THR A 214 2.87 5.14 -9.11
N GLY A 215 2.17 5.25 -10.22
CA GLY A 215 2.42 4.40 -11.40
C GLY A 215 1.69 3.06 -11.40
N TYR A 216 0.89 2.78 -10.40
CA TYR A 216 0.01 1.63 -10.32
C TYR A 216 -1.45 2.04 -10.51
N PRO A 217 -2.36 1.14 -10.92
CA PRO A 217 -3.78 1.44 -11.09
C PRO A 217 -4.57 1.43 -9.77
N PHE A 218 -3.94 1.09 -8.67
CA PHE A 218 -4.52 0.99 -7.34
C PHE A 218 -3.82 1.96 -6.38
N ASP A 219 -4.53 2.41 -5.36
CA ASP A 219 -4.06 3.42 -4.42
C ASP A 219 -3.20 2.84 -3.30
N GLY A 220 -3.42 1.55 -2.97
CA GLY A 220 -2.67 0.86 -1.92
C GLY A 220 -2.63 -0.65 -2.06
N VAL A 221 -1.60 -1.24 -1.46
CA VAL A 221 -1.45 -2.68 -1.31
C VAL A 221 -1.18 -2.99 0.15
N SER A 222 -1.91 -3.94 0.72
CA SER A 222 -1.54 -4.56 1.98
C SER A 222 -1.15 -6.02 1.78
N THR A 223 -0.21 -6.51 2.56
CA THR A 223 0.11 -7.93 2.67
C THR A 223 -0.25 -8.42 4.05
N LEU A 224 -0.71 -9.64 4.16
CA LEU A 224 -1.04 -10.27 5.44
C LEU A 224 -0.85 -11.79 5.39
N SER A 225 -0.61 -12.38 6.54
CA SER A 225 -0.56 -13.84 6.69
C SER A 225 -1.96 -14.42 6.79
N SER A 226 -2.24 -15.51 6.05
CA SER A 226 -3.57 -16.14 6.00
C SER A 226 -4.07 -16.65 7.35
N ASP A 227 -3.21 -17.35 8.07
CA ASP A 227 -3.60 -18.14 9.26
C ASP A 227 -3.28 -17.45 10.60
N HIS A 228 -3.01 -16.14 10.59
CA HIS A 228 -2.79 -15.39 11.82
C HIS A 228 -3.99 -14.48 12.13
N ASP A 229 -4.55 -14.62 13.34
CA ASP A 229 -5.79 -13.95 13.77
C ASP A 229 -5.71 -12.40 13.73
N SER A 230 -4.54 -11.83 13.98
CA SER A 230 -4.37 -10.37 14.00
C SER A 230 -4.07 -9.77 12.63
N SER A 231 -3.79 -10.60 11.61
CA SER A 231 -3.35 -10.10 10.31
C SER A 231 -4.44 -9.33 9.54
N SER A 232 -5.71 -9.65 9.77
CA SER A 232 -6.83 -8.93 9.12
C SER A 232 -6.87 -7.45 9.51
N LEU A 233 -6.41 -7.09 10.73
CA LEU A 233 -6.36 -5.71 11.19
C LEU A 233 -5.35 -4.87 10.39
N ILE A 234 -4.27 -5.50 9.90
CA ILE A 234 -3.30 -4.85 9.03
C ILE A 234 -3.99 -4.40 7.73
N ALA A 235 -4.75 -5.30 7.08
CA ALA A 235 -5.46 -4.96 5.85
C ALA A 235 -6.45 -3.81 6.04
N VAL A 236 -7.17 -3.78 7.16
CA VAL A 236 -8.14 -2.72 7.49
C VAL A 236 -7.44 -1.38 7.71
N HIS A 237 -6.34 -1.38 8.45
CA HIS A 237 -5.54 -0.19 8.74
C HIS A 237 -4.96 0.40 7.45
N GLU A 238 -4.30 -0.44 6.64
CA GLU A 238 -3.66 -0.01 5.39
C GLU A 238 -4.67 0.49 4.35
N ALA A 239 -5.81 -0.20 4.23
CA ALA A 239 -6.88 0.28 3.36
C ALA A 239 -7.41 1.65 3.81
N ALA A 240 -7.40 1.92 5.11
CA ALA A 240 -7.89 3.18 5.65
C ALA A 240 -7.01 4.39 5.29
N HIS A 241 -5.69 4.22 5.13
CA HIS A 241 -4.82 5.27 4.59
C HIS A 241 -5.25 5.71 3.19
N SER A 242 -5.46 4.74 2.31
CA SER A 242 -5.82 5.01 0.92
C SER A 242 -7.27 5.48 0.78
N ILE A 243 -8.22 4.77 1.39
CA ILE A 243 -9.65 5.06 1.27
C ILE A 243 -10.01 6.33 2.04
N GLY A 244 -9.62 6.42 3.31
CA GLY A 244 -10.04 7.47 4.24
C GLY A 244 -9.15 8.71 4.23
N ARG A 245 -8.00 8.68 3.53
CA ARG A 245 -6.94 9.69 3.68
C ARG A 245 -6.57 9.89 5.14
N LEU A 246 -6.36 8.76 5.84
CA LEU A 246 -5.98 8.76 7.23
C LEU A 246 -4.47 8.71 7.37
N ALA A 247 -3.96 9.37 8.40
CA ALA A 247 -2.59 9.20 8.86
C ALA A 247 -2.54 8.23 10.03
N ASP A 248 -1.34 7.77 10.36
CA ASP A 248 -1.07 7.06 11.59
C ASP A 248 -1.27 7.94 12.82
N GLU A 249 -1.91 7.38 13.82
CA GLU A 249 -2.14 8.06 15.10
C GLU A 249 -1.11 7.70 16.17
N TYR A 250 -0.07 6.91 15.81
CA TYR A 250 1.04 6.62 16.72
C TYR A 250 2.15 7.67 16.63
N ASP A 251 2.97 7.73 17.67
CA ASP A 251 3.98 8.76 17.91
C ASP A 251 5.41 8.20 17.97
N GLU A 252 5.62 7.04 17.36
CA GLU A 252 6.89 6.33 17.36
C GLU A 252 7.58 6.44 16.00
N GLY A 253 8.84 6.79 16.01
CA GLY A 253 9.67 6.91 14.81
C GLY A 253 10.43 8.23 14.76
N GLU A 254 9.76 9.35 14.89
CA GLU A 254 10.39 10.66 14.86
C GLU A 254 10.63 11.22 16.27
N SER A 255 11.84 11.66 16.51
CA SER A 255 12.18 12.35 17.77
C SER A 255 12.05 13.85 17.58
N GLY A 256 11.10 14.47 18.24
CA GLY A 256 11.00 15.93 18.22
C GLY A 256 9.58 16.46 18.17
N VAL A 257 9.48 17.72 17.82
CA VAL A 257 8.23 18.46 17.68
C VAL A 257 7.96 18.63 16.19
N TYR A 258 6.78 18.29 15.74
CA TYR A 258 6.36 18.57 14.37
C TYR A 258 6.38 20.08 14.09
N GLN A 259 7.01 20.49 13.00
CA GLN A 259 7.16 21.90 12.59
C GLN A 259 6.60 22.16 11.19
N GLY A 260 5.92 21.17 10.61
CA GLY A 260 5.32 21.28 9.28
C GLY A 260 4.00 22.06 9.27
N PRO A 261 3.41 22.20 8.07
CA PRO A 261 2.07 22.78 7.92
C PRO A 261 0.99 21.87 8.51
N GLU A 262 -0.23 22.39 8.61
CA GLU A 262 -1.39 21.55 8.95
C GLU A 262 -1.50 20.37 7.97
N PRO A 263 -1.53 19.12 8.46
CA PRO A 263 -1.66 17.94 7.59
C PRO A 263 -2.97 17.94 6.80
N GLU A 264 -2.95 17.34 5.61
CA GLU A 264 -4.17 17.12 4.82
C GLU A 264 -5.01 15.97 5.40
N ASP A 265 -4.37 15.02 6.05
CA ASP A 265 -5.01 13.86 6.66
C ASP A 265 -6.08 14.26 7.66
N VAL A 266 -7.23 13.58 7.64
CA VAL A 266 -8.43 14.05 8.36
C VAL A 266 -8.40 13.76 9.85
N ASN A 267 -7.59 12.81 10.28
CA ASN A 267 -7.52 12.31 11.66
C ASN A 267 -6.30 12.78 12.46
N ILE A 268 -5.47 13.66 11.89
CA ILE A 268 -4.38 14.33 12.62
C ILE A 268 -4.42 15.84 12.38
N SER A 269 -3.91 16.65 13.35
CA SER A 269 -3.97 18.10 13.28
C SER A 269 -2.87 18.75 14.11
N THR A 270 -2.41 19.93 13.69
CA THR A 270 -1.59 20.81 14.51
C THR A 270 -2.41 21.60 15.54
N TYR A 271 -3.76 21.58 15.43
CA TYR A 271 -4.63 22.42 16.27
C TYR A 271 -5.05 21.70 17.56
N PRO A 272 -4.78 22.29 18.75
CA PRO A 272 -5.44 21.85 19.98
C PRO A 272 -6.94 22.17 19.94
N ALA A 273 -7.72 21.55 20.83
CA ALA A 273 -9.18 21.56 20.80
C ALA A 273 -9.81 22.96 20.68
N GLN A 274 -9.32 23.95 21.43
CA GLN A 274 -9.87 25.30 21.38
C GLN A 274 -9.63 25.95 20.00
N GLU A 275 -8.43 25.85 19.48
CA GLU A 275 -8.10 26.40 18.16
C GLU A 275 -8.86 25.71 17.04
N MET A 276 -9.00 24.38 17.13
CA MET A 276 -9.80 23.58 16.19
C MET A 276 -11.25 24.04 16.16
N ALA A 277 -11.86 24.25 17.34
CA ALA A 277 -13.21 24.76 17.47
C ALA A 277 -13.37 26.18 16.91
N ASP A 278 -12.44 27.09 17.25
CA ASP A 278 -12.48 28.49 16.80
C ASP A 278 -12.35 28.61 15.29
N ARG A 279 -11.60 27.70 14.66
CA ARG A 279 -11.40 27.65 13.20
C ARG A 279 -12.51 26.91 12.45
N GLY A 280 -13.32 26.12 13.14
CA GLY A 280 -14.27 25.19 12.50
C GLY A 280 -13.55 24.20 11.60
N ALA A 281 -12.40 23.66 12.04
CA ALA A 281 -11.53 22.83 11.23
C ALA A 281 -11.48 21.38 11.74
N LYS A 282 -11.02 20.47 10.86
CA LYS A 282 -10.81 19.06 11.19
C LYS A 282 -12.07 18.45 11.84
N TRP A 283 -11.92 17.83 12.99
CA TRP A 283 -13.02 17.17 13.70
C TRP A 283 -13.69 18.03 14.78
N HIS A 284 -13.73 19.35 14.59
CA HIS A 284 -14.34 20.29 15.57
C HIS A 284 -15.77 19.91 15.96
N ASP A 285 -16.55 19.37 15.02
CA ASP A 285 -17.93 18.93 15.26
C ASP A 285 -18.03 17.69 16.17
N TRP A 286 -16.94 16.96 16.32
CA TRP A 286 -16.91 15.76 17.16
C TRP A 286 -16.35 16.03 18.56
N LEU A 287 -15.75 17.18 18.83
CA LEU A 287 -15.15 17.49 20.13
C LEU A 287 -16.14 17.30 21.27
N GLY A 288 -15.73 16.52 22.26
CA GLY A 288 -16.53 16.19 23.45
C GLY A 288 -17.63 15.15 23.24
N LYS A 289 -17.87 14.67 22.02
CA LYS A 289 -18.84 13.60 21.76
C LYS A 289 -18.27 12.24 22.14
N PRO A 290 -19.11 11.29 22.57
CA PRO A 290 -18.68 9.91 22.79
C PRO A 290 -18.06 9.31 21.54
N ASP A 291 -17.00 8.53 21.70
CA ASP A 291 -16.24 7.96 20.61
C ASP A 291 -16.28 6.41 20.64
N PRO A 292 -16.50 5.75 19.50
CA PRO A 292 -16.53 4.30 19.42
C PRO A 292 -15.19 3.64 19.79
N ALA A 293 -14.05 4.32 19.54
CA ALA A 293 -12.74 3.83 19.94
C ALA A 293 -12.51 3.93 21.47
N GLY A 294 -13.43 4.58 22.19
CA GLY A 294 -13.42 4.73 23.64
C GLY A 294 -13.34 6.18 24.10
N GLY A 295 -13.93 6.47 25.23
CA GLY A 295 -13.95 7.81 25.81
C GLY A 295 -14.74 8.82 24.99
N SER A 296 -14.16 9.97 24.73
CA SER A 296 -14.73 11.06 23.91
C SER A 296 -13.71 11.58 22.93
N THR A 297 -14.16 11.97 21.75
CA THR A 297 -13.34 12.65 20.77
C THR A 297 -12.78 13.95 21.34
N GLY A 298 -11.48 14.14 21.29
CA GLY A 298 -10.75 15.29 21.82
C GLY A 298 -9.57 15.67 20.94
N THR A 299 -8.49 16.12 21.58
CA THR A 299 -7.18 16.32 20.95
C THR A 299 -6.12 15.77 21.90
N PHE A 300 -5.51 14.66 21.51
CA PHE A 300 -4.48 13.96 22.29
C PHE A 300 -3.14 14.13 21.56
N GLU A 301 -2.16 14.72 22.21
CA GLU A 301 -0.87 15.00 21.59
C GLU A 301 -0.10 13.70 21.30
N GLY A 302 0.60 13.68 20.16
CA GLY A 302 1.33 12.55 19.63
C GLY A 302 0.56 11.85 18.50
N ALA A 303 1.04 12.03 17.27
CA ALA A 303 0.49 11.44 16.04
C ALA A 303 1.48 11.63 14.88
N GLY A 304 1.26 10.95 13.76
CA GLY A 304 2.05 11.12 12.54
C GLY A 304 3.55 10.91 12.81
N TYR A 305 3.88 9.92 13.65
CA TYR A 305 5.23 9.57 14.10
C TYR A 305 5.88 10.55 15.11
N TYR A 306 5.26 11.72 15.36
CA TYR A 306 5.79 12.76 16.25
C TYR A 306 5.14 12.72 17.63
N ARG A 307 5.96 12.83 18.68
CA ARG A 307 5.47 12.89 20.06
C ARG A 307 4.80 14.18 20.42
N GLN A 308 5.13 15.27 19.72
CA GLN A 308 4.63 16.62 20.01
C GLN A 308 4.33 17.39 18.72
N GLY A 309 3.39 18.33 18.82
CA GLY A 309 3.04 19.24 17.74
C GLY A 309 1.98 18.70 16.78
N LEU A 310 1.59 17.43 16.92
CA LEU A 310 0.42 16.85 16.23
C LEU A 310 -0.51 16.23 17.27
N TYR A 311 -1.80 16.34 16.99
CA TYR A 311 -2.87 15.81 17.81
C TYR A 311 -3.66 14.77 17.04
N ARG A 312 -4.18 13.75 17.75
CA ARG A 312 -5.11 12.73 17.28
C ARG A 312 -6.44 12.82 18.02
N PRO A 313 -7.54 12.23 17.51
CA PRO A 313 -8.89 12.41 18.09
C PRO A 313 -9.13 11.67 19.39
N THR A 314 -8.47 10.53 19.63
CA THR A 314 -8.67 9.66 20.80
C THR A 314 -7.34 9.20 21.39
N GLU A 315 -7.35 8.68 22.60
CA GLU A 315 -6.13 8.11 23.20
C GLU A 315 -5.62 6.92 22.39
N THR A 316 -6.52 6.07 21.90
CA THR A 316 -6.23 4.93 21.06
C THR A 316 -7.31 4.74 19.99
N SER A 317 -6.97 4.09 18.89
CA SER A 317 -7.87 3.71 17.79
C SER A 317 -7.18 2.67 16.92
N LEU A 318 -7.87 2.11 15.94
CA LEU A 318 -7.29 1.17 14.99
C LEU A 318 -6.14 1.81 14.17
N MET A 319 -6.12 3.14 13.98
CA MET A 319 -5.01 3.86 13.34
C MET A 319 -3.81 4.09 14.27
N ARG A 320 -3.88 3.66 15.53
CA ARG A 320 -2.78 3.78 16.50
C ARG A 320 -2.21 2.43 16.95
N ASP A 321 -3.07 1.50 17.34
CA ASP A 321 -2.67 0.17 17.79
C ASP A 321 -3.84 -0.83 17.67
N PHE A 322 -3.51 -2.11 17.55
CA PHE A 322 -4.51 -3.17 17.33
C PHE A 322 -5.15 -3.72 18.61
N SER A 323 -4.89 -3.13 19.76
CA SER A 323 -5.64 -3.43 20.99
C SER A 323 -7.09 -2.96 20.89
N VAL A 324 -7.35 -1.98 20.03
CA VAL A 324 -8.67 -1.44 19.71
C VAL A 324 -9.02 -1.75 18.24
N ARG A 325 -10.14 -2.42 18.01
CA ARG A 325 -10.63 -2.79 16.68
C ARG A 325 -11.64 -1.80 16.12
N GLU A 326 -11.51 -0.53 16.51
CA GLU A 326 -12.46 0.51 16.19
C GLU A 326 -11.75 1.75 15.65
N PHE A 327 -12.27 2.32 14.59
CA PHE A 327 -11.90 3.65 14.16
C PHE A 327 -12.62 4.70 15.04
N ASN A 328 -11.93 5.80 15.35
CA ASN A 328 -12.57 6.93 15.98
C ASN A 328 -13.53 7.67 15.03
N ASN A 329 -14.34 8.59 15.57
CA ASN A 329 -15.34 9.31 14.79
C ASN A 329 -14.78 10.01 13.53
N PRO A 330 -13.68 10.81 13.59
CA PRO A 330 -13.13 11.45 12.41
C PRO A 330 -12.62 10.46 11.36
N SER A 331 -11.99 9.36 11.80
CA SER A 331 -11.50 8.31 10.90
C SER A 331 -12.65 7.59 10.20
N ARG A 332 -13.73 7.29 10.92
CA ARG A 332 -14.95 6.72 10.31
C ARG A 332 -15.55 7.67 9.27
N GLN A 333 -15.61 8.96 9.56
CA GLN A 333 -16.11 9.95 8.60
C GLN A 333 -15.23 10.00 7.36
N GLY A 334 -13.90 10.04 7.53
CA GLY A 334 -12.96 10.02 6.40
C GLY A 334 -13.10 8.79 5.51
N LEU A 335 -13.36 7.62 6.11
CA LEU A 335 -13.63 6.39 5.37
C LEU A 335 -14.96 6.46 4.59
N VAL A 336 -16.02 6.98 5.21
CA VAL A 336 -17.34 7.17 4.54
C VAL A 336 -17.19 8.12 3.35
N ASP A 337 -16.53 9.27 3.55
CA ASP A 337 -16.24 10.22 2.48
C ASP A 337 -15.38 9.56 1.36
N GLY A 338 -14.50 8.64 1.76
CA GLY A 338 -13.72 7.81 0.84
C GLY A 338 -14.60 6.89 0.00
N PHE A 339 -15.48 6.13 0.61
CA PHE A 339 -16.42 5.25 -0.11
C PHE A 339 -17.27 6.05 -1.11
N GLU A 340 -17.69 7.26 -0.74
CA GLU A 340 -18.44 8.13 -1.64
C GLU A 340 -17.62 8.58 -2.86
N ARG A 341 -16.32 8.87 -2.69
CA ARG A 341 -15.43 9.21 -3.82
C ARG A 341 -15.34 8.08 -4.84
N TYR A 342 -15.18 6.84 -4.40
CA TYR A 342 -15.13 5.69 -5.31
C TYR A 342 -16.47 5.37 -5.96
N THR A 343 -17.59 5.70 -5.31
CA THR A 343 -18.93 5.40 -5.82
C THR A 343 -19.50 6.48 -6.73
N HIS A 344 -18.99 7.70 -6.68
CA HIS A 344 -19.49 8.84 -7.46
C HIS A 344 -18.53 9.36 -8.52
N GLY A 345 -17.31 8.79 -8.62
CA GLY A 345 -16.37 9.06 -9.72
C GLY A 345 -15.86 10.50 -9.72
N GLU A 346 -15.28 10.98 -8.60
CA GLU A 346 -14.52 12.23 -8.58
C GLU A 346 -13.03 12.00 -8.88
#